data_997595ae930310191968f975435bae23
#
_entry.id   997595ae930310191968f975435bae23
#
_cell.length_a   1.000
_cell.length_b   1.000
_cell.length_c   1.000
_cell.angle_alpha   90.00
_cell.angle_beta   90.00
_cell.angle_gamma   90.00
#
_symmetry.space_group_name_H-M   'P 1'
#
loop_
_entity.id
_entity.type
_entity.pdbx_description
1 polymer ?
#
loop_
_entity_poly.entity_id
_entity_poly.type
_entity_poly.pdbx_seq_one_letter_code
_entity_poly.pdbx_strand_id
1 'polypeptide(L)'
;MKLYEPCFAAQFHCLAGACPDTCCKDWEIILDEKTLARYRALPGVFGDEVRACLTTDAEGDTMFRLTDGHCPLLSSDGLCRVQLSLGEEALCDTCRAHPRFYEEYGQTKELTLSISCPAAIDLLFAQETPIKFVCREDGAPVSGCNDLDPDRYFALRRARDTAISIVQSRSLSISGRLSLLLLFAVRLQRLIDTEAYGRLDGLLARFSDDRAVRRALARAKRMQSKPSAFFPCWMLLNNMEHLTQEFPRMLDSQSMQRPQHVFDPAFDAQWEHLTVYFLWRYFLKASVDRRVLSQTESCLFHVLCIAALFSCQDARDLQTLSTLASLYSKEVEHSDENLCLLLRVFDRKTLSWKTLLSLLG
;
A
#
# COMPACT_ATOMS: atom_id res chain seq x y z
N MET A 1 14.90 18.01 -6.28
CA MET A 1 14.31 17.45 -5.03
C MET A 1 15.16 16.28 -4.55
N LYS A 2 15.05 15.89 -3.27
CA LYS A 2 15.62 14.63 -2.77
C LYS A 2 14.60 13.51 -2.98
N LEU A 3 14.95 12.50 -3.76
CA LEU A 3 14.14 11.31 -3.96
C LEU A 3 14.61 10.18 -3.04
N TYR A 4 13.69 9.67 -2.24
CA TYR A 4 13.89 8.48 -1.42
C TYR A 4 13.13 7.31 -2.04
N GLU A 5 13.79 6.16 -2.15
CA GLU A 5 13.21 4.97 -2.79
C GLU A 5 13.71 3.69 -2.12
N PRO A 6 12.95 2.57 -2.18
CA PRO A 6 13.46 1.27 -1.77
C PRO A 6 14.69 0.89 -2.57
N CYS A 7 15.69 0.28 -1.93
CA CYS A 7 16.99 -0.04 -2.57
C CYS A 7 16.86 -0.93 -3.82
N PHE A 8 15.77 -1.67 -3.96
CA PHE A 8 15.50 -2.54 -5.11
C PHE A 8 14.71 -1.83 -6.24
N ALA A 9 14.23 -0.60 -6.03
CA ALA A 9 13.35 0.08 -7.00
C ALA A 9 14.00 0.24 -8.40
N ALA A 10 15.32 0.45 -8.44
CA ALA A 10 16.06 0.56 -9.70
C ALA A 10 16.11 -0.76 -10.51
N GLN A 11 15.81 -1.89 -9.87
CA GLN A 11 15.78 -3.22 -10.52
C GLN A 11 14.44 -3.53 -11.20
N PHE A 12 13.46 -2.65 -11.03
CA PHE A 12 12.14 -2.88 -11.60
C PHE A 12 12.16 -2.80 -13.12
N HIS A 13 11.66 -3.86 -13.75
CA HIS A 13 11.40 -3.95 -15.18
C HIS A 13 9.99 -4.49 -15.41
N CYS A 14 9.24 -3.85 -16.30
CA CYS A 14 7.92 -4.33 -16.70
C CYS A 14 8.06 -5.65 -17.48
N LEU A 15 7.21 -6.64 -17.15
CA LEU A 15 7.17 -7.94 -17.82
C LEU A 15 6.49 -7.89 -19.20
N ALA A 16 5.85 -6.77 -19.52
CA ALA A 16 5.14 -6.56 -20.80
C ALA A 16 4.18 -7.74 -21.10
N GLY A 17 4.26 -8.33 -22.31
CA GLY A 17 3.41 -9.44 -22.74
C GLY A 17 3.57 -10.73 -21.91
N ALA A 18 4.62 -10.86 -21.10
CA ALA A 18 4.81 -12.01 -20.20
C ALA A 18 4.17 -11.77 -18.80
N CYS A 19 3.53 -10.62 -18.57
CA CYS A 19 2.92 -10.31 -17.29
C CYS A 19 1.70 -11.21 -17.04
N PRO A 20 1.62 -11.93 -15.91
CA PRO A 20 0.48 -12.80 -15.60
C PRO A 20 -0.79 -12.01 -15.28
N ASP A 21 -0.66 -10.73 -14.91
CA ASP A 21 -1.77 -9.84 -14.58
C ASP A 21 -1.50 -8.42 -15.06
N THR A 22 -2.04 -8.09 -16.24
CA THR A 22 -1.79 -6.78 -16.87
C THR A 22 -2.39 -5.62 -16.07
N CYS A 23 -1.66 -4.50 -16.02
CA CYS A 23 -2.17 -3.23 -15.46
C CYS A 23 -3.22 -2.54 -16.37
N CYS A 24 -3.55 -3.10 -17.53
CA CYS A 24 -4.55 -2.60 -18.47
C CYS A 24 -5.93 -3.22 -18.24
N LYS A 25 -6.25 -3.64 -17.01
CA LYS A 25 -7.57 -4.21 -16.66
C LYS A 25 -8.02 -3.84 -15.25
N ASP A 26 -9.31 -3.90 -15.03
CA ASP A 26 -10.00 -3.86 -13.74
C ASP A 26 -9.90 -2.52 -12.98
N TRP A 27 -9.44 -1.44 -13.60
CA TRP A 27 -9.46 -0.12 -13.01
C TRP A 27 -9.48 0.99 -14.06
N GLU A 28 -10.09 2.11 -13.71
CA GLU A 28 -10.22 3.27 -14.57
C GLU A 28 -8.92 4.09 -14.55
N ILE A 29 -8.49 4.53 -15.72
CA ILE A 29 -7.29 5.34 -15.88
C ILE A 29 -7.69 6.71 -16.38
N ILE A 30 -7.70 7.69 -15.49
CA ILE A 30 -7.94 9.09 -15.82
C ILE A 30 -6.75 9.61 -16.64
N LEU A 31 -7.05 10.28 -17.73
CA LEU A 31 -6.06 10.85 -18.64
C LEU A 31 -5.73 12.28 -18.22
N ASP A 32 -4.44 12.58 -18.11
CA ASP A 32 -3.99 13.95 -17.92
C ASP A 32 -4.34 14.82 -19.14
N GLU A 33 -4.57 16.11 -18.89
CA GLU A 33 -5.05 17.07 -19.90
C GLU A 33 -4.13 17.12 -21.14
N LYS A 34 -2.80 17.06 -20.94
CA LYS A 34 -1.81 17.11 -22.00
C LYS A 34 -1.92 15.88 -22.90
N THR A 35 -2.05 14.70 -22.30
CA THR A 35 -2.21 13.45 -23.07
C THR A 35 -3.57 13.42 -23.75
N LEU A 36 -4.63 13.86 -23.09
CA LEU A 36 -5.97 13.95 -23.68
C LEU A 36 -5.98 14.86 -24.90
N ALA A 37 -5.37 16.05 -24.82
CA ALA A 37 -5.24 16.97 -25.97
C ALA A 37 -4.48 16.31 -27.13
N ARG A 38 -3.40 15.59 -26.84
CA ARG A 38 -2.63 14.83 -27.83
C ARG A 38 -3.46 13.73 -28.49
N TYR A 39 -4.20 12.95 -27.72
CA TYR A 39 -5.04 11.86 -28.26
C TYR A 39 -6.19 12.39 -29.12
N ARG A 40 -6.80 13.51 -28.73
CA ARG A 40 -7.83 14.18 -29.54
C ARG A 40 -7.29 14.69 -30.88
N ALA A 41 -6.04 15.11 -30.94
CA ALA A 41 -5.39 15.62 -32.14
C ALA A 41 -4.72 14.52 -32.99
N LEU A 42 -4.74 13.25 -32.57
CA LEU A 42 -4.04 12.16 -33.26
C LEU A 42 -4.67 11.91 -34.63
N PRO A 43 -3.89 11.96 -35.75
CA PRO A 43 -4.42 11.73 -37.06
C PRO A 43 -4.56 10.24 -37.38
N GLY A 44 -5.36 9.94 -38.43
CA GLY A 44 -5.47 8.61 -39.04
C GLY A 44 -6.33 7.62 -38.24
N VAL A 45 -6.42 6.42 -38.78
CA VAL A 45 -7.32 5.34 -38.24
C VAL A 45 -7.05 5.04 -36.79
N PHE A 46 -5.80 4.93 -36.36
CA PHE A 46 -5.46 4.69 -34.98
C PHE A 46 -5.90 5.84 -34.05
N GLY A 47 -5.79 7.09 -34.51
CA GLY A 47 -6.31 8.24 -33.77
C GLY A 47 -7.83 8.21 -33.62
N ASP A 48 -8.57 7.77 -34.65
CA ASP A 48 -10.02 7.57 -34.57
C ASP A 48 -10.37 6.47 -33.57
N GLU A 49 -9.65 5.36 -33.57
CA GLU A 49 -9.82 4.28 -32.60
C GLU A 49 -9.58 4.75 -31.15
N VAL A 50 -8.49 5.47 -30.89
CA VAL A 50 -8.18 6.02 -29.57
C VAL A 50 -9.31 6.94 -29.10
N ARG A 51 -9.79 7.86 -29.95
CA ARG A 51 -10.92 8.76 -29.62
C ARG A 51 -12.21 8.01 -29.31
N ALA A 52 -12.50 6.95 -30.06
CA ALA A 52 -13.72 6.14 -29.85
C ALA A 52 -13.70 5.39 -28.50
N CYS A 53 -12.52 5.18 -27.92
CA CYS A 53 -12.34 4.54 -26.62
C CYS A 53 -12.52 5.49 -25.43
N LEU A 54 -12.58 6.80 -25.65
CA LEU A 54 -12.66 7.79 -24.58
C LEU A 54 -14.09 7.88 -24.03
N THR A 55 -14.20 8.07 -22.74
CA THR A 55 -15.44 8.40 -22.04
C THR A 55 -15.16 9.46 -20.98
N THR A 56 -16.18 10.21 -20.59
CA THR A 56 -16.08 11.23 -19.53
C THR A 56 -17.14 10.92 -18.50
N ASP A 57 -16.76 10.94 -17.22
CA ASP A 57 -17.67 10.72 -16.10
C ASP A 57 -18.50 11.98 -15.73
N ALA A 58 -19.26 11.90 -14.65
CA ALA A 58 -20.09 12.98 -14.16
C ALA A 58 -19.27 14.15 -13.55
N GLU A 59 -18.08 13.88 -13.08
CA GLU A 59 -17.13 14.81 -12.50
C GLU A 59 -16.34 15.57 -13.58
N GLY A 60 -16.38 15.11 -14.83
CA GLY A 60 -15.71 15.71 -15.99
C GLY A 60 -14.35 15.08 -16.30
N ASP A 61 -13.98 14.01 -15.60
CA ASP A 61 -12.74 13.28 -15.83
C ASP A 61 -12.85 12.39 -17.08
N THR A 62 -11.86 12.47 -17.95
CA THR A 62 -11.83 11.65 -19.18
C THR A 62 -10.91 10.46 -19.00
N MET A 63 -11.40 9.28 -19.35
CA MET A 63 -10.72 7.99 -19.22
C MET A 63 -10.96 7.09 -20.41
N PHE A 64 -10.27 5.94 -20.47
CA PHE A 64 -10.60 4.88 -21.42
C PHE A 64 -11.79 4.07 -20.89
N ARG A 65 -12.83 3.92 -21.73
CA ARG A 65 -13.98 3.06 -21.44
C ARG A 65 -13.54 1.60 -21.47
N LEU A 66 -13.53 0.95 -20.32
CA LEU A 66 -13.22 -0.47 -20.25
C LEU A 66 -14.25 -1.31 -21.01
N THR A 67 -13.78 -2.37 -21.69
CA THR A 67 -14.60 -3.37 -22.35
C THR A 67 -14.30 -4.72 -21.69
N ASP A 68 -15.32 -5.32 -21.08
CA ASP A 68 -15.16 -6.55 -20.28
C ASP A 68 -14.02 -6.47 -19.26
N GLY A 69 -13.92 -5.32 -18.59
CA GLY A 69 -12.88 -5.04 -17.60
C GLY A 69 -11.48 -4.71 -18.19
N HIS A 70 -11.32 -4.68 -19.51
CA HIS A 70 -10.01 -4.43 -20.14
C HIS A 70 -9.96 -3.07 -20.84
N CYS A 71 -8.76 -2.48 -20.82
CA CYS A 71 -8.48 -1.31 -21.67
C CYS A 71 -8.68 -1.68 -23.15
N PRO A 72 -9.47 -0.93 -23.92
CA PRO A 72 -9.76 -1.25 -25.32
C PRO A 72 -8.52 -1.14 -26.22
N LEU A 73 -7.43 -0.55 -25.72
CA LEU A 73 -6.14 -0.44 -26.41
C LEU A 73 -5.15 -1.54 -26.02
N LEU A 74 -5.60 -2.55 -25.26
CA LEU A 74 -4.83 -3.77 -25.01
C LEU A 74 -4.93 -4.69 -26.23
N SER A 75 -3.77 -5.15 -26.78
CA SER A 75 -3.75 -6.14 -27.85
C SER A 75 -4.01 -7.54 -27.34
N SER A 76 -4.30 -8.48 -28.25
CA SER A 76 -4.42 -9.91 -27.95
C SER A 76 -3.16 -10.53 -27.32
N ASP A 77 -2.01 -9.92 -27.57
CA ASP A 77 -0.70 -10.36 -27.03
C ASP A 77 -0.38 -9.72 -25.68
N GLY A 78 -1.36 -9.04 -25.04
CA GLY A 78 -1.19 -8.41 -23.74
C GLY A 78 -0.34 -7.12 -23.74
N LEU A 79 -0.16 -6.51 -24.91
CA LEU A 79 0.65 -5.30 -25.10
C LEU A 79 -0.21 -4.05 -25.32
N CYS A 80 0.26 -2.91 -24.84
CA CYS A 80 -0.41 -1.62 -25.03
C CYS A 80 -0.25 -1.13 -26.48
N ARG A 81 -1.34 -0.98 -27.23
CA ARG A 81 -1.32 -0.50 -28.62
C ARG A 81 -0.85 0.96 -28.75
N VAL A 82 -1.07 1.79 -27.71
CA VAL A 82 -0.51 3.15 -27.69
C VAL A 82 1.00 3.09 -27.66
N GLN A 83 1.57 2.27 -26.76
CA GLN A 83 3.01 2.12 -26.64
C GLN A 83 3.63 1.52 -27.91
N LEU A 84 2.98 0.50 -28.51
CA LEU A 84 3.45 -0.14 -29.74
C LEU A 84 3.43 0.82 -30.94
N SER A 85 2.39 1.66 -31.06
CA SER A 85 2.21 2.50 -32.24
C SER A 85 2.88 3.87 -32.12
N LEU A 86 3.01 4.42 -30.90
CA LEU A 86 3.44 5.80 -30.67
C LEU A 86 4.63 5.93 -29.71
N GLY A 87 5.06 4.83 -29.10
CA GLY A 87 6.13 4.82 -28.11
C GLY A 87 5.67 5.15 -26.68
N GLU A 88 6.55 4.92 -25.71
CA GLU A 88 6.31 5.12 -24.27
C GLU A 88 5.92 6.57 -23.93
N GLU A 89 6.53 7.54 -24.63
CA GLU A 89 6.26 8.98 -24.45
C GLU A 89 4.82 9.38 -24.81
N ALA A 90 4.08 8.49 -25.48
CA ALA A 90 2.68 8.72 -25.81
C ALA A 90 1.72 8.24 -24.73
N LEU A 91 2.18 7.47 -23.75
CA LEU A 91 1.37 7.03 -22.61
C LEU A 91 0.95 8.23 -21.75
N CYS A 92 -0.23 8.14 -21.14
CA CYS A 92 -0.62 9.09 -20.09
C CYS A 92 0.27 8.93 -18.85
N ASP A 93 0.27 9.97 -18.01
CA ASP A 93 1.16 10.01 -16.86
C ASP A 93 0.92 8.81 -15.92
N THR A 94 -0.33 8.41 -15.68
CA THR A 94 -0.68 7.23 -14.89
C THR A 94 -0.12 5.94 -15.49
N CYS A 95 -0.34 5.68 -16.79
CA CYS A 95 0.16 4.46 -17.44
C CYS A 95 1.68 4.41 -17.49
N ARG A 96 2.34 5.56 -17.71
CA ARG A 96 3.80 5.65 -17.76
C ARG A 96 4.43 5.48 -16.37
N ALA A 97 3.79 6.04 -15.35
CA ALA A 97 4.29 5.95 -13.98
C ALA A 97 4.12 4.55 -13.39
N HIS A 98 2.99 3.88 -13.67
CA HIS A 98 2.68 2.58 -13.04
C HIS A 98 3.83 1.57 -13.17
N PRO A 99 4.19 0.86 -12.10
CA PRO A 99 3.65 0.85 -10.74
C PRO A 99 4.29 1.86 -9.78
N ARG A 100 4.90 2.92 -10.29
CA ARG A 100 5.60 3.93 -9.48
C ARG A 100 4.61 4.96 -8.96
N PHE A 101 4.47 5.02 -7.65
CA PHE A 101 3.74 6.06 -6.95
C PHE A 101 4.71 7.02 -6.28
N TYR A 102 4.48 8.30 -6.46
CA TYR A 102 5.30 9.35 -5.89
C TYR A 102 4.48 10.17 -4.90
N GLU A 103 5.03 10.35 -3.71
CA GLU A 103 4.49 11.26 -2.70
C GLU A 103 5.49 12.40 -2.46
N GLU A 104 5.00 13.64 -2.41
CA GLU A 104 5.85 14.82 -2.25
C GLU A 104 5.61 15.50 -0.91
N TYR A 105 6.69 15.76 -0.19
CA TYR A 105 6.72 16.41 1.12
C TYR A 105 7.73 17.56 1.09
N GLY A 106 7.31 18.73 0.62
CA GLY A 106 8.19 19.90 0.45
C GLY A 106 9.33 19.60 -0.53
N GLN A 107 10.56 19.57 -0.06
CA GLN A 107 11.74 19.29 -0.90
C GLN A 107 12.06 17.79 -1.05
N THR A 108 11.24 16.94 -0.48
CA THR A 108 11.41 15.48 -0.49
C THR A 108 10.34 14.83 -1.32
N LYS A 109 10.75 13.87 -2.14
CA LYS A 109 9.89 13.00 -2.93
C LYS A 109 10.16 11.55 -2.53
N GLU A 110 9.14 10.75 -2.37
CA GLU A 110 9.27 9.34 -2.02
C GLU A 110 8.64 8.48 -3.11
N LEU A 111 9.36 7.44 -3.53
CA LEU A 111 8.90 6.44 -4.48
C LEU A 111 8.42 5.20 -3.73
N THR A 112 7.24 4.72 -4.12
CA THR A 112 6.74 3.37 -3.79
C THR A 112 6.46 2.61 -5.08
N LEU A 113 6.89 1.35 -5.19
CA LEU A 113 6.44 0.45 -6.25
C LEU A 113 5.19 -0.28 -5.76
N SER A 114 4.04 -0.07 -6.41
CA SER A 114 2.79 -0.73 -6.05
C SER A 114 2.90 -2.24 -6.16
N ILE A 115 2.53 -2.94 -5.10
CA ILE A 115 2.50 -4.41 -5.09
C ILE A 115 1.31 -5.01 -5.86
N SER A 116 0.41 -4.18 -6.39
CA SER A 116 -0.57 -4.61 -7.38
C SER A 116 0.07 -5.07 -8.69
N CYS A 117 1.32 -4.70 -8.93
CA CYS A 117 2.11 -5.16 -10.06
C CYS A 117 2.87 -6.44 -9.70
N PRO A 118 2.65 -7.57 -10.43
CA PRO A 118 3.36 -8.83 -10.17
C PRO A 118 4.87 -8.70 -10.11
N ALA A 119 5.48 -7.96 -11.06
CA ALA A 119 6.93 -7.74 -11.05
C ALA A 119 7.42 -6.95 -9.83
N ALA A 120 6.61 -6.03 -9.30
CA ALA A 120 6.99 -5.22 -8.14
C ALA A 120 6.92 -6.03 -6.85
N ILE A 121 5.88 -6.85 -6.67
CA ILE A 121 5.77 -7.70 -5.47
C ILE A 121 6.81 -8.81 -5.48
N ASP A 122 7.12 -9.39 -6.64
CA ASP A 122 8.17 -10.40 -6.75
C ASP A 122 9.54 -9.81 -6.38
N LEU A 123 9.85 -8.58 -6.80
CA LEU A 123 11.05 -7.86 -6.37
C LEU A 123 11.06 -7.61 -4.86
N LEU A 124 9.92 -7.23 -4.28
CA LEU A 124 9.78 -7.02 -2.84
C LEU A 124 10.06 -8.32 -2.07
N PHE A 125 9.48 -9.43 -2.51
CA PHE A 125 9.59 -10.73 -1.84
C PHE A 125 10.93 -11.43 -2.08
N ALA A 126 11.65 -11.08 -3.13
CA ALA A 126 13.00 -11.58 -3.39
C ALA A 126 14.07 -10.98 -2.45
N GLN A 127 13.72 -9.97 -1.63
CA GLN A 127 14.67 -9.39 -0.69
C GLN A 127 14.94 -10.35 0.48
N GLU A 128 16.18 -10.81 0.62
CA GLU A 128 16.60 -11.68 1.73
C GLU A 128 16.90 -10.89 3.01
N THR A 129 17.30 -9.63 2.84
CA THR A 129 17.68 -8.73 3.95
C THR A 129 16.57 -7.71 4.22
N PRO A 130 16.55 -7.10 5.42
CA PRO A 130 15.65 -6.00 5.71
C PRO A 130 15.75 -4.89 4.66
N ILE A 131 14.59 -4.40 4.20
CA ILE A 131 14.50 -3.38 3.15
C ILE A 131 15.17 -2.10 3.64
N LYS A 132 16.04 -1.55 2.79
CA LYS A 132 16.70 -0.26 2.98
C LYS A 132 16.13 0.75 2.00
N PHE A 133 16.21 2.02 2.38
CA PHE A 133 15.81 3.13 1.53
C PHE A 133 17.05 3.95 1.18
N VAL A 134 17.16 4.30 -0.08
CA VAL A 134 18.27 5.11 -0.61
C VAL A 134 17.77 6.50 -0.96
N CYS A 135 18.66 7.48 -0.90
CA CYS A 135 18.36 8.86 -1.26
C CYS A 135 19.24 9.28 -2.44
N ARG A 136 18.65 9.92 -3.43
CA ARG A 136 19.36 10.54 -4.54
C ARG A 136 18.75 11.89 -4.91
N GLU A 137 19.49 12.73 -5.61
CA GLU A 137 18.95 13.93 -6.25
C GLU A 137 18.26 13.54 -7.56
N ASP A 138 17.02 13.99 -7.78
CA ASP A 138 16.26 13.67 -9.00
C ASP A 138 16.21 14.82 -10.01
N GLY A 139 16.85 15.96 -9.70
CA GLY A 139 16.88 17.14 -10.59
C GLY A 139 15.53 17.83 -10.76
N ALA A 140 14.44 17.29 -10.25
CA ALA A 140 13.13 17.89 -10.40
C ALA A 140 13.01 19.21 -9.60
N PRO A 141 12.27 20.21 -10.12
CA PRO A 141 11.97 21.42 -9.36
C PRO A 141 11.14 21.05 -8.12
N VAL A 142 11.26 21.84 -7.06
CA VAL A 142 10.39 21.72 -5.89
C VAL A 142 8.99 22.17 -6.34
N SER A 143 8.02 21.28 -6.29
CA SER A 143 6.61 21.64 -6.40
C SER A 143 6.22 22.48 -5.19
N GLY A 144 5.33 23.44 -5.38
CA GLY A 144 4.98 24.44 -4.37
C GLY A 144 4.75 23.86 -2.98
N CYS A 145 5.00 24.68 -1.98
CA CYS A 145 4.87 24.31 -0.57
C CYS A 145 3.43 23.89 -0.28
N ASN A 146 3.25 22.65 0.06
CA ASN A 146 1.98 22.16 0.61
C ASN A 146 1.85 22.72 2.03
N ASP A 147 0.63 22.73 2.59
CA ASP A 147 0.33 23.06 4.00
C ASP A 147 0.98 22.10 4.99
N LEU A 148 2.23 21.75 4.73
CA LEU A 148 3.02 20.80 5.49
C LEU A 148 3.65 21.52 6.69
N ASP A 149 3.25 21.11 7.90
CA ASP A 149 3.92 21.53 9.13
C ASP A 149 5.31 20.86 9.21
N PRO A 150 6.42 21.62 9.15
CA PRO A 150 7.74 21.03 9.13
C PRO A 150 8.09 20.25 10.39
N ASP A 151 7.70 20.72 11.58
CA ASP A 151 8.00 20.09 12.86
C ASP A 151 7.31 18.72 12.94
N ARG A 152 6.04 18.67 12.54
CA ARG A 152 5.30 17.40 12.46
C ARG A 152 5.89 16.46 11.42
N TYR A 153 6.24 16.95 10.24
CA TYR A 153 6.85 16.14 9.20
C TYR A 153 8.17 15.50 9.65
N PHE A 154 9.09 16.30 10.21
CA PHE A 154 10.37 15.77 10.67
C PHE A 154 10.20 14.81 11.87
N ALA A 155 9.25 15.09 12.77
CA ALA A 155 8.93 14.20 13.87
C ALA A 155 8.40 12.84 13.34
N LEU A 156 7.45 12.86 12.40
CA LEU A 156 6.87 11.66 11.82
C LEU A 156 7.86 10.87 10.97
N ARG A 157 8.75 11.54 10.24
CA ARG A 157 9.81 10.89 9.46
C ARG A 157 10.73 10.08 10.38
N ARG A 158 11.22 10.67 11.48
CA ARG A 158 12.04 9.97 12.48
C ARG A 158 11.26 8.84 13.18
N ALA A 159 9.98 9.06 13.43
CA ALA A 159 9.10 8.06 14.01
C ALA A 159 8.88 6.88 13.05
N ARG A 160 8.75 7.11 11.74
CA ARG A 160 8.64 6.05 10.73
C ARG A 160 9.91 5.19 10.67
N ASP A 161 11.09 5.80 10.76
CA ASP A 161 12.34 5.04 10.81
C ASP A 161 12.36 4.09 12.01
N THR A 162 11.86 4.53 13.18
CA THR A 162 11.71 3.68 14.35
C THR A 162 10.62 2.61 14.14
N ALA A 163 9.48 2.94 13.52
CA ALA A 163 8.41 1.99 13.20
C ALA A 163 8.92 0.86 12.29
N ILE A 164 9.69 1.21 11.25
CA ILE A 164 10.34 0.25 10.35
C ILE A 164 11.36 -0.61 11.12
N SER A 165 12.18 -0.02 11.99
CA SER A 165 13.13 -0.76 12.82
C SER A 165 12.45 -1.77 13.77
N ILE A 166 11.28 -1.41 14.33
CA ILE A 166 10.46 -2.33 15.13
C ILE A 166 10.03 -3.54 14.30
N VAL A 167 9.52 -3.29 13.09
CA VAL A 167 9.03 -4.34 12.18
C VAL A 167 10.18 -5.25 11.71
N GLN A 168 11.38 -4.69 11.52
CA GLN A 168 12.58 -5.40 11.08
C GLN A 168 13.37 -6.07 12.23
N SER A 169 12.85 -6.05 13.45
CA SER A 169 13.49 -6.70 14.61
C SER A 169 13.27 -8.21 14.60
N ARG A 170 14.00 -8.93 13.73
CA ARG A 170 13.85 -10.38 13.46
C ARG A 170 14.12 -11.30 14.66
N SER A 171 14.59 -10.77 15.80
CA SER A 171 14.67 -11.49 17.06
C SER A 171 13.31 -11.74 17.73
N LEU A 172 12.27 -11.08 17.23
CA LEU A 172 10.89 -11.19 17.68
C LEU A 172 10.02 -11.83 16.59
N SER A 173 8.99 -12.57 16.97
CA SER A 173 7.98 -13.04 16.01
C SER A 173 7.27 -11.86 15.34
N ILE A 174 6.77 -12.06 14.13
CA ILE A 174 6.04 -11.01 13.41
C ILE A 174 4.86 -10.47 14.24
N SER A 175 4.06 -11.31 14.89
CA SER A 175 2.98 -10.88 15.79
C SER A 175 3.49 -9.98 16.93
N GLY A 176 4.67 -10.28 17.48
CA GLY A 176 5.31 -9.45 18.51
C GLY A 176 5.73 -8.08 17.96
N ARG A 177 6.34 -8.04 16.77
CA ARG A 177 6.75 -6.80 16.09
C ARG A 177 5.54 -5.92 15.79
N LEU A 178 4.46 -6.47 15.22
CA LEU A 178 3.24 -5.74 14.91
C LEU A 178 2.51 -5.26 16.17
N SER A 179 2.54 -6.05 17.25
CA SER A 179 2.01 -5.62 18.56
C SER A 179 2.77 -4.41 19.12
N LEU A 180 4.11 -4.41 19.00
CA LEU A 180 4.93 -3.26 19.39
C LEU A 180 4.65 -2.04 18.53
N LEU A 181 4.50 -2.22 17.22
CA LEU A 181 4.17 -1.16 16.27
C LEU A 181 2.85 -0.46 16.65
N LEU A 182 1.79 -1.22 16.98
CA LEU A 182 0.53 -0.64 17.46
C LEU A 182 0.70 0.14 18.75
N LEU A 183 1.43 -0.42 19.73
CA LEU A 183 1.68 0.27 20.99
C LEU A 183 2.53 1.54 20.81
N PHE A 184 3.44 1.53 19.86
CA PHE A 184 4.21 2.70 19.44
C PHE A 184 3.29 3.78 18.85
N ALA A 185 2.47 3.40 17.85
CA ALA A 185 1.56 4.32 17.16
C ALA A 185 0.56 4.98 18.13
N VAL A 186 0.00 4.24 19.09
CA VAL A 186 -0.89 4.79 20.13
C VAL A 186 -0.22 5.90 20.95
N ARG A 187 1.07 5.74 21.24
CA ARG A 187 1.83 6.76 22.02
C ARG A 187 2.23 7.93 21.14
N LEU A 188 2.61 7.64 19.90
CA LEU A 188 2.97 8.66 18.92
C LEU A 188 1.76 9.54 18.62
N GLN A 189 0.56 8.96 18.43
CA GLN A 189 -0.66 9.75 18.20
C GLN A 189 -0.88 10.79 19.29
N ARG A 190 -0.74 10.40 20.56
CA ARG A 190 -0.88 11.34 21.71
C ARG A 190 0.14 12.48 21.68
N LEU A 191 1.35 12.18 21.18
CA LEU A 191 2.39 13.18 21.03
C LEU A 191 2.03 14.16 19.90
N ILE A 192 1.50 13.64 18.78
CA ILE A 192 1.03 14.46 17.65
C ILE A 192 -0.17 15.31 18.06
N ASP A 193 -1.16 14.74 18.78
CA ASP A 193 -2.35 15.45 19.25
C ASP A 193 -2.02 16.64 20.16
N THR A 194 -0.95 16.53 20.94
CA THR A 194 -0.51 17.57 21.89
C THR A 194 0.66 18.41 21.37
N GLU A 195 1.11 18.17 20.14
CA GLU A 195 2.27 18.84 19.52
C GLU A 195 3.55 18.80 20.38
N ALA A 196 3.66 17.77 21.20
CA ALA A 196 4.74 17.61 22.18
C ALA A 196 6.02 17.04 21.52
N TYR A 197 6.45 17.59 20.37
CA TYR A 197 7.56 17.04 19.56
C TYR A 197 8.88 16.96 20.32
N GLY A 198 9.11 17.83 21.31
CA GLY A 198 10.29 17.75 22.19
C GLY A 198 10.37 16.48 23.06
N ARG A 199 9.30 15.70 23.14
CA ARG A 199 9.26 14.40 23.84
C ARG A 199 9.50 13.20 22.92
N LEU A 200 9.68 13.44 21.63
CA LEU A 200 9.83 12.38 20.62
C LEU A 200 11.04 11.48 20.94
N ASP A 201 12.21 12.05 21.25
CA ASP A 201 13.43 11.28 21.53
C ASP A 201 13.24 10.27 22.66
N GLY A 202 12.54 10.69 23.73
CA GLY A 202 12.20 9.80 24.84
C GLY A 202 11.22 8.68 24.44
N LEU A 203 10.33 8.94 23.47
CA LEU A 203 9.46 7.91 22.90
C LEU A 203 10.25 6.93 22.05
N LEU A 204 11.07 7.41 21.11
CA LEU A 204 11.89 6.56 20.24
C LEU A 204 12.83 5.66 21.03
N ALA A 205 13.56 6.23 22.01
CA ALA A 205 14.48 5.49 22.87
C ALA A 205 13.78 4.33 23.62
N ARG A 206 12.52 4.49 24.04
CA ARG A 206 11.77 3.41 24.69
C ARG A 206 11.53 2.18 23.83
N PHE A 207 11.42 2.35 22.52
CA PHE A 207 11.19 1.25 21.59
C PHE A 207 12.50 0.67 21.02
N SER A 208 13.64 1.26 21.41
CA SER A 208 15.00 0.74 21.20
C SER A 208 15.60 0.11 22.46
N ASP A 209 14.97 0.29 23.62
CA ASP A 209 15.44 -0.29 24.91
C ASP A 209 14.82 -1.68 25.13
N ASP A 210 15.66 -2.70 25.19
CA ASP A 210 15.24 -4.10 25.34
C ASP A 210 14.33 -4.35 26.54
N ARG A 211 14.57 -3.69 27.67
CA ARG A 211 13.80 -3.86 28.90
C ARG A 211 12.41 -3.24 28.75
N ALA A 212 12.33 -2.08 28.10
CA ALA A 212 11.05 -1.44 27.80
C ALA A 212 10.26 -2.23 26.74
N VAL A 213 10.92 -2.76 25.72
CA VAL A 213 10.33 -3.63 24.69
C VAL A 213 9.74 -4.89 25.31
N ARG A 214 10.50 -5.61 26.16
CA ARG A 214 9.97 -6.80 26.87
C ARG A 214 8.74 -6.48 27.73
N ARG A 215 8.72 -5.33 28.42
CA ARG A 215 7.55 -4.88 29.19
C ARG A 215 6.35 -4.54 28.30
N ALA A 216 6.60 -3.92 27.15
CA ALA A 216 5.56 -3.61 26.18
C ALA A 216 4.93 -4.88 25.60
N LEU A 217 5.75 -5.87 25.22
CA LEU A 217 5.29 -7.18 24.74
C LEU A 217 4.47 -7.94 25.81
N ALA A 218 4.95 -7.96 27.06
CA ALA A 218 4.20 -8.57 28.16
C ALA A 218 2.84 -7.88 28.38
N ARG A 219 2.77 -6.55 28.18
CA ARG A 219 1.50 -5.81 28.22
C ARG A 219 0.61 -6.18 27.04
N ALA A 220 1.15 -6.23 25.81
CA ALA A 220 0.43 -6.64 24.61
C ALA A 220 -0.21 -8.02 24.82
N LYS A 221 0.58 -9.01 25.26
CA LYS A 221 0.11 -10.38 25.52
C LYS A 221 -1.04 -10.44 26.51
N ARG A 222 -1.01 -9.63 27.59
CA ARG A 222 -2.15 -9.55 28.53
C ARG A 222 -3.41 -8.95 27.92
N MET A 223 -3.26 -8.04 26.95
CA MET A 223 -4.40 -7.42 26.24
C MET A 223 -4.98 -8.35 25.18
N GLN A 224 -4.19 -9.28 24.65
CA GLN A 224 -4.57 -10.31 23.67
C GLN A 224 -5.33 -11.49 24.30
N SER A 225 -5.48 -11.54 25.62
CA SER A 225 -6.05 -12.69 26.35
C SER A 225 -7.50 -13.05 25.98
N LYS A 226 -8.19 -12.19 25.26
CA LYS A 226 -9.52 -12.48 24.67
C LYS A 226 -9.38 -12.49 23.15
N PRO A 227 -9.41 -13.66 22.50
CA PRO A 227 -9.36 -13.74 21.04
C PRO A 227 -10.55 -12.98 20.43
N SER A 228 -10.25 -12.02 19.55
CA SER A 228 -11.28 -11.40 18.72
C SER A 228 -11.53 -12.26 17.48
N ALA A 229 -12.77 -12.32 17.05
CA ALA A 229 -13.08 -12.89 15.75
C ALA A 229 -12.54 -11.99 14.63
N PHE A 230 -12.08 -12.59 13.53
CA PHE A 230 -11.68 -11.85 12.32
C PHE A 230 -12.90 -11.24 11.58
N PHE A 231 -14.09 -11.61 11.99
CA PHE A 231 -15.35 -11.21 11.41
C PHE A 231 -15.49 -9.70 11.12
N PRO A 232 -15.13 -8.76 12.02
CA PRO A 232 -15.23 -7.32 11.68
C PRO A 232 -14.34 -6.90 10.51
N CYS A 233 -13.14 -7.49 10.37
CA CYS A 233 -12.26 -7.23 9.23
C CYS A 233 -12.87 -7.80 7.94
N TRP A 234 -13.45 -9.00 8.03
CA TRP A 234 -14.16 -9.65 6.93
C TRP A 234 -15.35 -8.83 6.45
N MET A 235 -16.19 -8.38 7.36
CA MET A 235 -17.31 -7.50 7.04
C MET A 235 -16.86 -6.21 6.38
N LEU A 236 -15.72 -5.67 6.80
CA LEU A 236 -15.19 -4.46 6.17
C LEU A 236 -14.75 -4.72 4.74
N LEU A 237 -14.03 -5.83 4.47
CA LEU A 237 -13.65 -6.23 3.11
C LEU A 237 -14.85 -6.42 2.20
N ASN A 238 -15.93 -7.07 2.68
CA ASN A 238 -17.15 -7.28 1.90
C ASN A 238 -17.95 -5.99 1.63
N ASN A 239 -17.74 -4.94 2.43
CA ASN A 239 -18.39 -3.63 2.23
C ASN A 239 -17.52 -2.64 1.42
N MET A 240 -16.35 -3.06 0.97
CA MET A 240 -15.52 -2.28 0.07
C MET A 240 -16.09 -2.31 -1.36
N GLU A 241 -15.72 -1.33 -2.15
CA GLU A 241 -15.88 -1.39 -3.59
C GLU A 241 -15.03 -2.53 -4.15
N HIS A 242 -15.60 -3.33 -5.04
CA HIS A 242 -14.88 -4.42 -5.70
C HIS A 242 -14.58 -4.06 -7.15
N LEU A 243 -13.30 -4.00 -7.49
CA LEU A 243 -12.83 -3.66 -8.83
C LEU A 243 -12.84 -4.88 -9.75
N THR A 244 -12.60 -6.08 -9.18
CA THR A 244 -12.62 -7.33 -9.93
C THR A 244 -13.81 -8.22 -9.55
N GLN A 245 -14.10 -9.22 -10.37
CA GLN A 245 -15.09 -10.26 -10.00
C GLN A 245 -14.45 -11.42 -9.21
N GLU A 246 -13.14 -11.50 -9.21
CA GLU A 246 -12.38 -12.56 -8.57
C GLU A 246 -12.34 -12.38 -7.04
N PHE A 247 -12.13 -11.16 -6.58
CA PHE A 247 -11.98 -10.87 -5.16
C PHE A 247 -13.25 -11.18 -4.34
N PRO A 248 -14.48 -10.74 -4.71
CA PRO A 248 -15.67 -11.13 -3.98
C PRO A 248 -15.92 -12.65 -4.03
N ARG A 249 -15.66 -13.34 -5.15
CA ARG A 249 -15.76 -14.81 -5.22
C ARG A 249 -14.80 -15.50 -4.24
N MET A 250 -13.59 -14.98 -4.10
CA MET A 250 -12.62 -15.45 -3.13
C MET A 250 -13.13 -15.23 -1.70
N LEU A 251 -13.70 -14.07 -1.40
CA LEU A 251 -14.29 -13.77 -0.11
C LEU A 251 -15.46 -14.73 0.21
N ASP A 252 -16.37 -14.98 -0.72
CA ASP A 252 -17.52 -15.87 -0.54
C ASP A 252 -17.13 -17.35 -0.33
N SER A 253 -16.06 -17.78 -0.99
CA SER A 253 -15.59 -19.17 -0.91
C SER A 253 -14.89 -19.52 0.41
N GLN A 254 -14.50 -18.50 1.19
CA GLN A 254 -13.72 -18.69 2.39
C GLN A 254 -14.60 -18.72 3.63
N SER A 255 -14.51 -19.80 4.40
CA SER A 255 -15.21 -19.86 5.68
C SER A 255 -14.60 -18.83 6.64
N MET A 256 -15.44 -18.06 7.32
CA MET A 256 -15.07 -17.06 8.33
C MET A 256 -14.37 -17.67 9.57
N GLN A 257 -13.80 -18.86 9.45
CA GLN A 257 -13.09 -19.49 10.54
C GLN A 257 -11.78 -18.72 10.76
N ARG A 258 -11.56 -18.29 11.97
CA ARG A 258 -10.31 -17.69 12.40
C ARG A 258 -9.18 -18.71 12.17
N PRO A 259 -8.16 -18.38 11.36
CA PRO A 259 -6.97 -19.22 11.31
C PRO A 259 -6.34 -19.29 12.71
N GLN A 260 -5.91 -20.47 13.15
CA GLN A 260 -5.26 -20.64 14.48
C GLN A 260 -3.98 -19.80 14.58
N HIS A 261 -3.29 -19.60 13.44
CA HIS A 261 -2.16 -18.71 13.30
C HIS A 261 -2.35 -17.89 12.02
N VAL A 262 -2.52 -16.59 12.17
CA VAL A 262 -2.71 -15.69 11.03
C VAL A 262 -1.45 -15.65 10.17
N PHE A 263 -0.27 -15.62 10.80
CA PHE A 263 1.01 -15.55 10.10
C PHE A 263 1.70 -16.91 10.06
N ASP A 264 1.96 -17.41 8.85
CA ASP A 264 2.80 -18.58 8.65
C ASP A 264 4.27 -18.19 8.85
N PRO A 265 4.99 -18.81 9.82
CA PRO A 265 6.38 -18.49 10.10
C PRO A 265 7.34 -18.73 8.91
N ALA A 266 6.97 -19.60 7.96
CA ALA A 266 7.76 -19.83 6.75
C ALA A 266 7.92 -18.56 5.90
N PHE A 267 7.00 -17.59 6.03
CA PHE A 267 6.97 -16.33 5.30
C PHE A 267 7.25 -15.11 6.18
N ASP A 268 8.00 -15.27 7.29
CA ASP A 268 8.26 -14.20 8.25
C ASP A 268 8.91 -12.95 7.59
N ALA A 269 9.80 -13.16 6.61
CA ALA A 269 10.40 -12.08 5.84
C ALA A 269 9.38 -11.37 4.94
N GLN A 270 8.46 -12.10 4.31
CA GLN A 270 7.44 -11.51 3.44
C GLN A 270 6.42 -10.70 4.24
N TRP A 271 6.05 -11.14 5.44
CA TRP A 271 5.20 -10.36 6.35
C TRP A 271 5.89 -9.09 6.83
N GLU A 272 7.20 -9.15 7.11
CA GLU A 272 8.02 -7.98 7.39
C GLU A 272 8.01 -7.02 6.20
N HIS A 273 8.28 -7.50 5.00
CA HIS A 273 8.36 -6.69 3.77
C HIS A 273 7.03 -6.02 3.43
N LEU A 274 5.90 -6.74 3.51
CA LEU A 274 4.56 -6.17 3.33
C LEU A 274 4.28 -5.06 4.35
N THR A 275 4.64 -5.28 5.62
CA THR A 275 4.42 -4.27 6.65
C THR A 275 5.26 -3.02 6.39
N VAL A 276 6.53 -3.20 6.00
CA VAL A 276 7.43 -2.08 5.64
C VAL A 276 6.91 -1.33 4.42
N TYR A 277 6.40 -2.06 3.41
CA TYR A 277 5.78 -1.48 2.22
C TYR A 277 4.62 -0.56 2.60
N PHE A 278 3.64 -1.03 3.38
CA PHE A 278 2.49 -0.23 3.78
C PHE A 278 2.88 0.94 4.69
N LEU A 279 3.84 0.76 5.61
CA LEU A 279 4.38 1.86 6.42
C LEU A 279 5.07 2.92 5.56
N TRP A 280 5.85 2.50 4.56
CA TRP A 280 6.52 3.43 3.66
C TRP A 280 5.51 4.26 2.87
N ARG A 281 4.48 3.63 2.34
CA ARG A 281 3.47 4.26 1.50
C ARG A 281 2.52 5.19 2.25
N TYR A 282 2.10 4.83 3.48
CA TYR A 282 0.98 5.51 4.13
C TYR A 282 1.34 6.29 5.39
N PHE A 283 2.37 5.89 6.14
CA PHE A 283 2.64 6.46 7.46
C PHE A 283 2.83 7.98 7.44
N LEU A 284 3.56 8.53 6.46
CA LEU A 284 3.82 9.96 6.37
C LEU A 284 2.63 10.79 5.88
N LYS A 285 1.55 10.20 5.40
CA LYS A 285 0.30 10.92 5.13
C LYS A 285 -0.23 11.59 6.41
N ALA A 286 0.11 11.05 7.58
CA ALA A 286 -0.14 11.68 8.88
C ALA A 286 0.54 13.05 9.07
N SER A 287 1.51 13.42 8.24
CA SER A 287 2.08 14.77 8.24
C SER A 287 1.08 15.83 7.78
N VAL A 288 0.08 15.43 7.00
CA VAL A 288 -1.02 16.29 6.53
C VAL A 288 -2.24 16.10 7.43
N ASP A 289 -2.72 14.88 7.61
CA ASP A 289 -4.00 14.58 8.26
C ASP A 289 -3.92 14.38 9.79
N ARG A 290 -2.71 14.32 10.38
CA ARG A 290 -2.41 14.13 11.82
C ARG A 290 -2.83 12.75 12.37
N ARG A 291 -3.22 11.79 11.54
CA ARG A 291 -3.86 10.51 11.92
C ARG A 291 -2.87 9.34 11.93
N VAL A 292 -1.72 9.50 12.62
CA VAL A 292 -0.66 8.47 12.58
C VAL A 292 -1.11 7.11 13.12
N LEU A 293 -2.02 7.10 14.09
CA LEU A 293 -2.58 5.84 14.59
C LEU A 293 -3.46 5.18 13.53
N SER A 294 -4.42 5.91 12.93
CA SER A 294 -5.31 5.37 11.90
C SER A 294 -4.55 4.91 10.66
N GLN A 295 -3.51 5.66 10.25
CA GLN A 295 -2.61 5.23 9.17
C GLN A 295 -1.88 3.92 9.50
N THR A 296 -1.40 3.78 10.76
CA THR A 296 -0.74 2.55 11.19
C THR A 296 -1.73 1.39 11.34
N GLU A 297 -2.93 1.62 11.85
CA GLU A 297 -4.02 0.63 11.93
C GLU A 297 -4.38 0.13 10.53
N SER A 298 -4.48 1.03 9.54
CA SER A 298 -4.70 0.67 8.14
C SER A 298 -3.56 -0.21 7.59
N CYS A 299 -2.29 0.16 7.82
CA CYS A 299 -1.16 -0.67 7.41
C CYS A 299 -1.24 -2.10 7.98
N LEU A 300 -1.58 -2.23 9.28
CA LEU A 300 -1.73 -3.54 9.90
C LEU A 300 -2.95 -4.31 9.39
N PHE A 301 -4.05 -3.61 9.13
CA PHE A 301 -5.25 -4.22 8.55
C PHE A 301 -4.93 -4.88 7.21
N HIS A 302 -4.22 -4.19 6.33
CA HIS A 302 -3.81 -4.77 5.04
C HIS A 302 -3.02 -6.07 5.23
N VAL A 303 -2.00 -6.06 6.08
CA VAL A 303 -1.15 -7.24 6.31
C VAL A 303 -1.94 -8.38 6.97
N LEU A 304 -2.81 -8.08 7.93
CA LEU A 304 -3.67 -9.07 8.58
C LEU A 304 -4.66 -9.70 7.61
N CYS A 305 -5.27 -8.90 6.71
CA CYS A 305 -6.20 -9.40 5.72
C CYS A 305 -5.50 -10.30 4.70
N ILE A 306 -4.35 -9.88 4.17
CA ILE A 306 -3.55 -10.71 3.25
C ILE A 306 -3.17 -12.04 3.94
N ALA A 307 -2.71 -11.98 5.18
CA ALA A 307 -2.31 -13.18 5.92
C ALA A 307 -3.50 -14.12 6.22
N ALA A 308 -4.65 -13.56 6.57
CA ALA A 308 -5.87 -14.34 6.80
C ALA A 308 -6.36 -15.01 5.51
N LEU A 309 -6.40 -14.27 4.39
CA LEU A 309 -6.77 -14.80 3.08
C LEU A 309 -5.79 -15.89 2.61
N PHE A 310 -4.47 -15.68 2.80
CA PHE A 310 -3.44 -16.67 2.49
C PHE A 310 -3.58 -17.94 3.32
N SER A 311 -3.93 -17.82 4.61
CA SER A 311 -4.11 -18.98 5.49
C SER A 311 -5.24 -19.92 5.07
N CYS A 312 -6.16 -19.41 4.25
CA CYS A 312 -7.30 -20.16 3.71
C CYS A 312 -7.01 -20.82 2.34
N GLN A 313 -5.83 -20.56 1.75
CA GLN A 313 -5.48 -21.17 0.45
C GLN A 313 -5.07 -22.62 0.61
N ASP A 314 -5.39 -23.45 -0.39
CA ASP A 314 -4.96 -24.85 -0.45
C ASP A 314 -3.43 -24.96 -0.64
N ALA A 315 -2.89 -24.19 -1.59
CA ALA A 315 -1.44 -24.05 -1.77
C ALA A 315 -0.94 -22.85 -0.96
N ARG A 316 0.10 -23.11 -0.14
CA ARG A 316 0.75 -22.05 0.68
C ARG A 316 2.21 -21.95 0.29
N ASP A 317 2.43 -21.46 -0.90
CA ASP A 317 3.76 -21.17 -1.44
C ASP A 317 3.92 -19.66 -1.70
N LEU A 318 5.13 -19.28 -2.08
CA LEU A 318 5.47 -17.87 -2.32
C LEU A 318 4.69 -17.29 -3.50
N GLN A 319 4.45 -18.10 -4.54
CA GLN A 319 3.70 -17.65 -5.71
C GLN A 319 2.24 -17.34 -5.36
N THR A 320 1.60 -18.18 -4.57
CA THR A 320 0.25 -17.98 -4.07
C THR A 320 0.17 -16.71 -3.20
N LEU A 321 1.15 -16.49 -2.31
CA LEU A 321 1.20 -15.28 -1.50
C LEU A 321 1.39 -14.02 -2.35
N SER A 322 2.28 -14.07 -3.34
CA SER A 322 2.56 -12.98 -4.28
C SER A 322 1.29 -12.61 -5.06
N THR A 323 0.63 -13.59 -5.66
CA THR A 323 -0.60 -13.40 -6.44
C THR A 323 -1.73 -12.81 -5.58
N LEU A 324 -1.92 -13.37 -4.38
CA LEU A 324 -2.96 -12.92 -3.46
C LEU A 324 -2.72 -11.48 -2.97
N ALA A 325 -1.49 -11.16 -2.60
CA ALA A 325 -1.15 -9.82 -2.13
C ALA A 325 -1.26 -8.78 -3.27
N SER A 326 -0.93 -9.18 -4.51
CA SER A 326 -1.12 -8.34 -5.70
C SER A 326 -2.60 -8.08 -5.98
N LEU A 327 -3.44 -9.11 -5.96
CA LEU A 327 -4.89 -8.98 -6.10
C LEU A 327 -5.49 -8.10 -5.00
N TYR A 328 -5.12 -8.35 -3.73
CA TYR A 328 -5.58 -7.54 -2.60
C TYR A 328 -5.20 -6.05 -2.76
N SER A 329 -3.97 -5.78 -3.15
CA SER A 329 -3.50 -4.41 -3.39
C SER A 329 -4.27 -3.73 -4.53
N LYS A 330 -4.55 -4.45 -5.61
CA LYS A 330 -5.38 -3.95 -6.72
C LYS A 330 -6.76 -3.55 -6.21
N GLU A 331 -7.44 -4.41 -5.47
CA GLU A 331 -8.80 -4.17 -4.96
C GLU A 331 -8.87 -3.00 -3.96
N VAL A 332 -7.87 -2.86 -3.10
CA VAL A 332 -7.96 -1.92 -1.98
C VAL A 332 -7.22 -0.61 -2.26
N GLU A 333 -6.02 -0.68 -2.87
CA GLU A 333 -5.17 0.49 -3.05
C GLU A 333 -5.45 1.28 -4.34
N HIS A 334 -6.23 0.74 -5.30
CA HIS A 334 -6.64 1.44 -6.51
C HIS A 334 -8.04 2.08 -6.39
N SER A 335 -8.70 1.94 -5.24
CA SER A 335 -9.94 2.63 -4.93
C SER A 335 -9.71 3.64 -3.80
N ASP A 336 -9.87 4.91 -4.13
CA ASP A 336 -9.81 6.00 -3.13
C ASP A 336 -10.94 5.88 -2.12
N GLU A 337 -12.11 5.36 -2.52
CA GLU A 337 -13.24 5.10 -1.63
C GLU A 337 -12.88 4.06 -0.58
N ASN A 338 -12.20 2.98 -0.96
CA ASN A 338 -11.75 1.94 -0.03
C ASN A 338 -10.72 2.48 0.97
N LEU A 339 -9.75 3.26 0.50
CA LEU A 339 -8.76 3.91 1.38
C LEU A 339 -9.41 4.91 2.34
N CYS A 340 -10.35 5.72 1.85
CA CYS A 340 -11.12 6.64 2.69
C CYS A 340 -12.03 5.91 3.69
N LEU A 341 -12.64 4.79 3.29
CA LEU A 341 -13.46 3.95 4.16
C LEU A 341 -12.62 3.39 5.32
N LEU A 342 -11.42 2.86 5.05
CA LEU A 342 -10.49 2.36 6.07
C LEU A 342 -10.16 3.42 7.09
N LEU A 343 -9.73 4.59 6.66
CA LEU A 343 -9.39 5.68 7.57
C LEU A 343 -10.60 6.11 8.42
N ARG A 344 -11.78 6.22 7.82
CA ARG A 344 -13.02 6.54 8.56
C ARG A 344 -13.37 5.51 9.63
N VAL A 345 -13.18 4.22 9.34
CA VAL A 345 -13.48 3.12 10.27
C VAL A 345 -12.55 3.19 11.48
N PHE A 346 -11.27 3.46 11.28
CA PHE A 346 -10.29 3.59 12.38
C PHE A 346 -10.47 4.89 13.17
N ASP A 347 -10.72 6.01 12.52
CA ASP A 347 -10.99 7.28 13.19
C ASP A 347 -12.23 7.21 14.09
N ARG A 348 -13.30 6.60 13.60
CA ARG A 348 -14.53 6.38 14.37
C ARG A 348 -14.42 5.26 15.40
N LYS A 349 -13.26 4.56 15.43
CA LYS A 349 -13.01 3.41 16.34
C LYS A 349 -14.02 2.26 16.20
N THR A 350 -14.69 2.18 15.05
CA THR A 350 -15.57 1.05 14.71
C THR A 350 -14.76 -0.24 14.67
N LEU A 351 -13.56 -0.20 14.09
CA LEU A 351 -12.48 -1.15 14.25
C LEU A 351 -11.33 -0.40 14.95
N SER A 352 -10.68 -0.99 15.96
CA SER A 352 -9.70 -0.27 16.76
C SER A 352 -8.39 -1.05 16.88
N TRP A 353 -7.32 -0.34 17.24
CA TRP A 353 -6.03 -0.95 17.52
C TRP A 353 -6.09 -2.10 18.55
N LYS A 354 -7.05 -2.05 19.49
CA LYS A 354 -7.24 -3.15 20.47
C LYS A 354 -7.79 -4.40 19.78
N THR A 355 -8.69 -4.23 18.84
CA THR A 355 -9.22 -5.34 18.03
C THR A 355 -8.10 -5.92 17.18
N LEU A 356 -7.33 -5.08 16.45
CA LEU A 356 -6.18 -5.55 15.68
C LEU A 356 -5.14 -6.24 16.58
N LEU A 357 -4.83 -5.67 17.74
CA LEU A 357 -3.91 -6.27 18.70
C LEU A 357 -4.37 -7.66 19.15
N SER A 358 -5.68 -7.88 19.36
CA SER A 358 -6.20 -9.18 19.75
C SER A 358 -6.17 -10.23 18.65
N LEU A 359 -6.11 -9.80 17.37
CA LEU A 359 -5.92 -10.68 16.22
C LEU A 359 -4.48 -11.18 16.06
N LEU A 360 -3.53 -10.49 16.68
CA LEU A 360 -2.10 -10.82 16.67
C LEU A 360 -1.70 -11.86 17.74
N GLY A 361 -2.63 -12.28 18.58
CA GLY A 361 -2.39 -13.17 19.72
C GLY A 361 -2.67 -14.64 19.46
#